data_ab80477516ca405927f33e714a884425
#
_entry.id   ab80477516ca405927f33e714a884425
#
_cell.length_a   1.000
_cell.length_b   1.000
_cell.length_c   1.000
_cell.angle_alpha   90.00
_cell.angle_beta   90.00
_cell.angle_gamma   90.00
#
_symmetry.space_group_name_H-M   'P 1'
#
loop_
_entity.id
_entity.type
_entity.pdbx_description
1 polymer ?
#
loop_
_entity_poly.entity_id
_entity_poly.type
_entity_poly.pdbx_seq_one_letter_code
_entity_poly.pdbx_strand_id
1 'polypeptide(L)'
;MSADRLRYGFARMARWRVIIGSLHLAALLSALLAGTAWAGTSSTLSKESSNPINDQGSSYDYRSNITGVSPSVPGLSVEVLEFADRLLLRNHTGKTVTIYGYEGEPYARVLANGTAEQNVRAPATYLNTNFYAQVTVPAIASSSAPPKWEVVDRTGEFEWHDHRIHWMSPVPPASVKNKTTRTLIFGWKVPIEVGSSKGAISGQLFWTPESSKAPLAIIILGIVIVLAGLAFVVYVRRRRAGQAIRGPGAGAEDVDGAPSEAW
;
A
#
# COMPACT_ATOMS: atom_id res chain seq x y z
N MET A 1 6.21 5.53 68.95
CA MET A 1 5.93 4.99 67.61
C MET A 1 7.00 5.55 66.67
N SER A 2 7.87 4.65 66.24
CA SER A 2 9.21 4.96 65.75
C SER A 2 9.24 5.52 64.32
N ALA A 3 10.07 6.53 64.10
CA ALA A 3 10.31 7.22 62.83
C ALA A 3 10.89 6.31 61.70
N ASP A 4 11.22 5.06 62.01
CA ASP A 4 11.81 4.11 61.06
C ASP A 4 10.83 3.49 60.04
N ARG A 5 9.53 3.52 60.29
CA ARG A 5 8.54 2.96 59.32
C ARG A 5 8.30 3.82 58.11
N LEU A 6 8.58 5.13 58.19
CA LEU A 6 8.39 6.06 57.08
C LEU A 6 9.53 6.02 56.03
N ARG A 7 10.74 5.63 56.43
CA ARG A 7 11.89 5.57 55.53
C ARG A 7 11.88 4.39 54.56
N TYR A 8 11.25 3.26 54.93
CA TYR A 8 11.17 2.08 54.08
C TYR A 8 10.07 2.20 52.99
N GLY A 9 9.05 3.03 53.21
CA GLY A 9 7.96 3.25 52.24
C GLY A 9 8.38 4.03 51.00
N PHE A 10 9.24 5.03 51.16
CA PHE A 10 9.68 5.88 50.06
C PHE A 10 10.67 5.18 49.10
N ALA A 11 11.52 4.31 49.61
CA ALA A 11 12.47 3.57 48.79
C ALA A 11 11.79 2.52 47.88
N ARG A 12 10.67 1.96 48.32
CA ARG A 12 9.91 1.01 47.52
C ARG A 12 9.11 1.67 46.39
N MET A 13 8.53 2.84 46.63
CA MET A 13 7.78 3.59 45.59
C MET A 13 8.70 4.11 44.47
N ALA A 14 9.92 4.52 44.79
CA ALA A 14 10.88 4.96 43.76
C ALA A 14 11.32 3.82 42.84
N ARG A 15 11.41 2.59 43.32
CA ARG A 15 11.77 1.44 42.49
C ARG A 15 10.64 0.98 41.58
N TRP A 16 9.40 1.11 42.00
CA TRP A 16 8.22 0.76 41.18
C TRP A 16 7.99 1.75 40.02
N ARG A 17 8.27 3.04 40.21
CA ARG A 17 8.13 4.03 39.17
C ARG A 17 9.14 3.84 38.00
N VAL A 18 10.33 3.35 38.29
CA VAL A 18 11.33 3.08 37.26
C VAL A 18 11.00 1.80 36.47
N ILE A 19 10.37 0.79 37.10
CA ILE A 19 9.97 -0.44 36.42
C ILE A 19 8.75 -0.20 35.52
N ILE A 20 7.79 0.61 35.96
CA ILE A 20 6.59 0.94 35.15
C ILE A 20 6.99 1.80 33.93
N GLY A 21 7.92 2.75 34.09
CA GLY A 21 8.41 3.56 32.95
C GLY A 21 9.15 2.74 31.89
N SER A 22 9.87 1.70 32.29
CA SER A 22 10.59 0.83 31.33
C SER A 22 9.67 -0.13 30.58
N LEU A 23 8.59 -0.56 31.20
CA LEU A 23 7.59 -1.42 30.55
C LEU A 23 6.75 -0.67 29.53
N HIS A 24 6.43 0.62 29.77
CA HIS A 24 5.69 1.43 28.79
C HIS A 24 6.51 1.79 27.55
N LEU A 25 7.83 1.98 27.71
CA LEU A 25 8.70 2.24 26.54
C LEU A 25 8.91 0.99 25.67
N ALA A 26 8.98 -0.21 26.30
CA ALA A 26 9.04 -1.47 25.57
C ALA A 26 7.73 -1.78 24.84
N ALA A 27 6.57 -1.44 25.44
CA ALA A 27 5.26 -1.62 24.82
C ALA A 27 5.04 -0.68 23.63
N LEU A 28 5.53 0.57 23.69
CA LEU A 28 5.47 1.52 22.58
C LEU A 28 6.37 1.12 21.40
N LEU A 29 7.55 0.56 21.65
CA LEU A 29 8.41 0.04 20.58
C LEU A 29 7.83 -1.23 19.94
N SER A 30 7.15 -2.08 20.71
CA SER A 30 6.48 -3.27 20.18
C SER A 30 5.25 -2.92 19.34
N ALA A 31 4.53 -1.83 19.66
CA ALA A 31 3.40 -1.35 18.89
C ALA A 31 3.83 -0.74 17.53
N LEU A 32 5.01 -0.12 17.46
CA LEU A 32 5.57 0.40 16.21
C LEU A 32 6.05 -0.71 15.26
N LEU A 33 6.46 -1.85 15.78
CA LEU A 33 6.85 -3.02 14.96
C LEU A 33 5.65 -3.89 14.57
N ALA A 34 4.56 -3.86 15.32
CA ALA A 34 3.33 -4.59 14.99
C ALA A 34 2.45 -3.85 13.96
N GLY A 35 2.63 -2.54 13.77
CA GLY A 35 1.86 -1.73 12.82
C GLY A 35 2.20 -1.99 11.34
N THR A 36 3.28 -2.68 11.03
CA THR A 36 3.67 -3.03 9.65
C THR A 36 3.22 -4.41 9.18
N ALA A 37 2.59 -5.21 10.07
CA ALA A 37 2.17 -6.56 9.75
C ALA A 37 0.68 -6.71 9.41
N TRP A 38 -0.11 -5.63 9.37
CA TRP A 38 -1.55 -5.71 9.12
C TRP A 38 -2.00 -5.05 7.80
N ALA A 39 -1.10 -4.94 6.84
CA ALA A 39 -1.44 -4.63 5.46
C ALA A 39 -1.20 -5.87 4.59
N GLY A 40 -1.99 -6.95 4.82
CA GLY A 40 -1.79 -8.14 4.03
C GLY A 40 -2.61 -9.35 4.46
N THR A 41 -3.94 -9.23 4.61
CA THR A 41 -4.83 -10.39 4.52
C THR A 41 -6.23 -9.93 4.11
N SER A 42 -6.35 -9.55 2.84
CA SER A 42 -7.57 -9.71 2.10
C SER A 42 -7.21 -10.53 0.86
N SER A 43 -6.83 -11.77 1.11
CA SER A 43 -6.74 -12.79 0.08
C SER A 43 -8.15 -13.31 -0.19
N THR A 44 -8.92 -12.58 -0.96
CA THR A 44 -9.91 -13.20 -1.80
C THR A 44 -9.15 -13.86 -2.94
N LEU A 45 -9.32 -15.14 -3.09
CA LEU A 45 -8.81 -16.00 -4.15
C LEU A 45 -9.21 -15.44 -5.53
N SER A 46 -8.47 -14.46 -6.02
CA SER A 46 -8.36 -14.24 -7.44
C SER A 46 -7.57 -15.43 -7.96
N LYS A 47 -8.20 -16.25 -8.79
CA LYS A 47 -7.53 -17.33 -9.55
C LYS A 47 -6.37 -16.66 -10.28
N GLU A 48 -5.20 -16.84 -9.72
CA GLU A 48 -3.94 -16.32 -10.20
C GLU A 48 -3.77 -16.72 -11.66
N SER A 49 -3.95 -15.78 -12.56
CA SER A 49 -3.42 -15.90 -13.90
C SER A 49 -1.91 -15.78 -13.76
N SER A 50 -1.27 -16.93 -13.62
CA SER A 50 0.17 -17.06 -13.48
C SER A 50 0.85 -16.77 -14.82
N ASN A 51 0.96 -15.48 -15.15
CA ASN A 51 2.02 -15.02 -16.02
C ASN A 51 2.90 -14.10 -15.15
N PRO A 52 4.16 -14.48 -14.89
CA PRO A 52 5.09 -13.54 -14.32
C PRO A 52 5.19 -12.39 -15.31
N ILE A 53 4.75 -11.22 -14.90
CA ILE A 53 5.03 -9.98 -15.61
C ILE A 53 6.55 -9.87 -15.62
N ASN A 54 7.16 -10.26 -16.72
CA ASN A 54 8.57 -10.03 -16.95
C ASN A 54 8.78 -8.53 -16.90
N ASP A 55 9.63 -8.12 -16.02
CA ASP A 55 10.06 -6.78 -15.60
C ASP A 55 10.70 -5.94 -16.74
N GLN A 56 10.15 -5.99 -17.94
CA GLN A 56 10.67 -5.29 -19.12
C GLN A 56 9.72 -4.20 -19.62
N GLY A 57 9.33 -3.34 -18.76
CA GLY A 57 8.47 -2.20 -19.04
C GLY A 57 7.49 -2.08 -17.90
N SER A 58 8.01 -1.69 -16.76
CA SER A 58 7.22 -1.66 -15.55
C SER A 58 6.02 -0.74 -15.76
N SER A 59 4.82 -1.28 -15.51
CA SER A 59 3.60 -0.50 -15.34
C SER A 59 3.75 0.62 -14.29
N TYR A 60 4.82 0.58 -13.51
CA TYR A 60 5.19 1.58 -12.51
C TYR A 60 5.50 2.97 -13.07
N ASP A 61 5.94 3.06 -14.32
CA ASP A 61 6.26 4.33 -14.97
C ASP A 61 5.04 5.04 -15.57
N TYR A 62 3.90 4.37 -15.57
CA TYR A 62 2.68 4.90 -16.16
C TYR A 62 1.58 5.07 -15.11
N ARG A 63 0.72 6.06 -15.33
CA ARG A 63 -0.48 6.30 -14.52
C ARG A 63 -1.64 6.63 -15.44
N SER A 64 -2.67 5.83 -15.35
CA SER A 64 -3.93 6.11 -16.03
C SER A 64 -4.90 6.74 -15.03
N ASN A 65 -5.51 7.85 -15.41
CA ASN A 65 -6.46 8.58 -14.58
C ASN A 65 -7.79 8.70 -15.31
N ILE A 66 -8.89 8.40 -14.63
CA ILE A 66 -10.23 8.66 -15.15
C ILE A 66 -10.48 10.17 -15.09
N THR A 67 -10.93 10.75 -16.21
CA THR A 67 -11.30 12.15 -16.33
C THR A 67 -12.82 12.35 -16.32
N GLY A 68 -13.57 11.28 -16.56
CA GLY A 68 -15.03 11.32 -16.49
C GLY A 68 -15.68 10.00 -16.86
N VAL A 69 -16.91 9.82 -16.38
CA VAL A 69 -17.80 8.70 -16.73
C VAL A 69 -19.12 9.29 -17.23
N SER A 70 -19.53 8.89 -18.43
CA SER A 70 -20.80 9.31 -19.03
C SER A 70 -21.59 8.05 -19.43
N PRO A 71 -22.91 7.99 -19.19
CA PRO A 71 -23.69 8.94 -18.41
C PRO A 71 -23.27 8.90 -16.92
N SER A 72 -23.31 10.05 -16.24
CA SER A 72 -23.14 10.11 -14.80
C SER A 72 -24.43 9.66 -14.12
N VAL A 73 -24.40 8.50 -13.49
CA VAL A 73 -25.56 7.90 -12.81
C VAL A 73 -25.19 7.56 -11.38
N PRO A 74 -26.00 7.95 -10.37
CA PRO A 74 -25.77 7.54 -8.99
C PRO A 74 -25.67 6.01 -8.87
N GLY A 75 -24.68 5.53 -8.12
CA GLY A 75 -24.42 4.10 -7.95
C GLY A 75 -23.53 3.46 -9.03
N LEU A 76 -23.08 4.23 -10.03
CA LEU A 76 -22.03 3.81 -10.95
C LEU A 76 -20.70 4.39 -10.51
N SER A 77 -19.69 3.54 -10.27
CA SER A 77 -18.32 3.97 -10.05
C SER A 77 -17.35 3.17 -10.87
N VAL A 78 -16.24 3.80 -11.25
CA VAL A 78 -15.15 3.15 -11.98
C VAL A 78 -13.83 3.63 -11.41
N GLU A 79 -12.90 2.70 -11.22
CA GLU A 79 -11.56 2.93 -10.72
C GLU A 79 -10.52 2.34 -11.67
N VAL A 80 -9.32 2.94 -11.69
CA VAL A 80 -8.14 2.34 -12.32
C VAL A 80 -7.36 1.60 -11.22
N LEU A 81 -7.08 0.35 -11.46
CA LEU A 81 -6.26 -0.48 -10.59
C LEU A 81 -4.86 -0.64 -11.17
N GLU A 82 -3.91 -0.99 -10.29
CA GLU A 82 -2.52 -1.29 -10.67
C GLU A 82 -1.91 -0.23 -11.60
N PHE A 83 -2.16 1.05 -11.25
CA PHE A 83 -1.62 2.25 -11.92
C PHE A 83 -2.18 2.53 -13.32
N ALA A 84 -2.28 1.57 -14.20
CA ALA A 84 -2.78 1.71 -15.56
C ALA A 84 -3.15 0.35 -16.18
N ASP A 85 -3.25 -0.71 -15.41
CA ASP A 85 -3.43 -2.05 -15.95
C ASP A 85 -4.89 -2.45 -16.07
N ARG A 86 -5.69 -2.18 -15.02
CA ARG A 86 -7.06 -2.68 -14.91
C ARG A 86 -8.06 -1.58 -14.62
N LEU A 87 -9.29 -1.83 -15.04
CA LEU A 87 -10.47 -1.08 -14.64
C LEU A 87 -11.34 -1.95 -13.73
N LEU A 88 -11.89 -1.35 -12.68
CA LEU A 88 -12.92 -1.92 -11.84
C LEU A 88 -14.18 -1.09 -11.93
N LEU A 89 -15.27 -1.67 -12.42
CA LEU A 89 -16.59 -1.05 -12.46
C LEU A 89 -17.47 -1.66 -11.37
N ARG A 90 -18.13 -0.79 -10.59
CA ARG A 90 -19.17 -1.16 -9.63
C ARG A 90 -20.51 -0.60 -10.07
N ASN A 91 -21.51 -1.48 -10.13
CA ASN A 91 -22.86 -1.14 -10.56
C ASN A 91 -23.89 -1.33 -9.45
N HIS A 92 -24.32 -0.21 -8.87
CA HIS A 92 -25.45 -0.13 -7.94
C HIS A 92 -26.55 0.78 -8.47
N THR A 93 -26.64 0.96 -9.80
CA THR A 93 -27.57 1.89 -10.44
C THR A 93 -29.00 1.36 -10.56
N GLY A 94 -29.19 0.05 -10.32
CA GLY A 94 -30.47 -0.63 -10.63
C GLY A 94 -30.74 -0.80 -12.13
N LYS A 95 -29.75 -0.53 -13.00
CA LYS A 95 -29.80 -0.71 -14.45
C LYS A 95 -28.67 -1.62 -14.90
N THR A 96 -28.81 -2.31 -16.02
CA THR A 96 -27.70 -3.02 -16.62
C THR A 96 -26.67 -2.03 -17.15
N VAL A 97 -25.39 -2.28 -16.85
CA VAL A 97 -24.26 -1.56 -17.46
C VAL A 97 -23.54 -2.53 -18.39
N THR A 98 -23.46 -2.17 -19.67
CA THR A 98 -22.75 -2.94 -20.70
C THR A 98 -21.44 -2.24 -21.05
N ILE A 99 -20.35 -2.99 -21.10
CA ILE A 99 -19.01 -2.55 -21.50
C ILE A 99 -18.75 -3.10 -22.89
N TYR A 100 -18.26 -2.24 -23.79
CA TYR A 100 -17.99 -2.61 -25.17
C TYR A 100 -16.49 -2.88 -25.40
N GLY A 101 -16.22 -3.89 -26.20
CA GLY A 101 -14.89 -4.29 -26.62
C GLY A 101 -14.27 -3.35 -27.66
N TYR A 102 -13.17 -3.83 -28.29
CA TYR A 102 -12.33 -3.02 -29.17
C TYR A 102 -12.98 -2.71 -30.51
N GLU A 103 -13.83 -3.58 -30.98
CA GLU A 103 -14.55 -3.45 -32.27
C GLU A 103 -16.02 -3.05 -32.08
N GLY A 104 -16.40 -2.61 -30.86
CA GLY A 104 -17.74 -2.19 -30.53
C GLY A 104 -18.70 -3.32 -30.17
N GLU A 105 -18.18 -4.54 -30.01
CA GLU A 105 -18.94 -5.69 -29.54
C GLU A 105 -19.27 -5.59 -28.04
N PRO A 106 -20.42 -6.11 -27.58
CA PRO A 106 -20.67 -6.26 -26.15
C PRO A 106 -19.65 -7.24 -25.52
N TYR A 107 -18.80 -6.71 -24.65
CA TYR A 107 -17.71 -7.48 -24.02
C TYR A 107 -18.12 -8.05 -22.68
N ALA A 108 -18.64 -7.20 -21.80
CA ALA A 108 -19.09 -7.59 -20.48
C ALA A 108 -20.31 -6.77 -20.08
N ARG A 109 -21.07 -7.28 -19.09
CA ARG A 109 -22.17 -6.52 -18.51
C ARG A 109 -22.33 -6.81 -17.03
N VAL A 110 -22.74 -5.80 -16.27
CA VAL A 110 -23.17 -5.95 -14.89
C VAL A 110 -24.65 -5.64 -14.82
N LEU A 111 -25.45 -6.68 -14.55
CA LEU A 111 -26.91 -6.60 -14.52
C LEU A 111 -27.42 -5.74 -13.35
N ALA A 112 -28.68 -5.34 -13.40
CA ALA A 112 -29.32 -4.54 -12.35
C ALA A 112 -29.33 -5.26 -10.98
N ASN A 113 -29.26 -6.59 -10.96
CA ASN A 113 -29.22 -7.40 -9.74
C ASN A 113 -27.79 -7.68 -9.22
N GLY A 114 -26.78 -7.02 -9.81
CA GLY A 114 -25.39 -7.19 -9.41
C GLY A 114 -24.66 -8.41 -10.03
N THR A 115 -25.32 -9.19 -10.90
CA THR A 115 -24.61 -10.28 -11.60
C THR A 115 -23.75 -9.71 -12.72
N ALA A 116 -22.46 -9.99 -12.70
CA ALA A 116 -21.54 -9.67 -13.78
C ALA A 116 -21.38 -10.87 -14.72
N GLU A 117 -21.45 -10.59 -16.01
CA GLU A 117 -21.37 -11.58 -17.09
C GLU A 117 -20.36 -11.12 -18.13
N GLN A 118 -19.60 -12.07 -18.66
CA GLN A 118 -18.65 -11.85 -19.75
C GLN A 118 -19.11 -12.58 -21.01
N ASN A 119 -18.95 -11.94 -22.16
CA ASN A 119 -19.31 -12.51 -23.45
C ASN A 119 -18.14 -13.35 -23.99
N VAL A 120 -18.25 -14.67 -23.91
CA VAL A 120 -17.22 -15.61 -24.40
C VAL A 120 -17.10 -15.66 -25.92
N ARG A 121 -17.92 -14.90 -26.66
CA ARG A 121 -17.77 -14.71 -28.11
C ARG A 121 -17.19 -13.35 -28.48
N ALA A 122 -16.88 -12.49 -27.51
CA ALA A 122 -16.20 -11.22 -27.75
C ALA A 122 -14.69 -11.44 -27.89
N PRO A 123 -14.03 -10.91 -28.93
CA PRO A 123 -12.58 -10.92 -29.05
C PRO A 123 -11.87 -10.34 -27.83
N ALA A 124 -12.42 -9.27 -27.26
CA ALA A 124 -11.89 -8.61 -26.06
C ALA A 124 -11.74 -9.57 -24.85
N THR A 125 -12.60 -10.60 -24.75
CA THR A 125 -12.50 -11.61 -23.68
C THR A 125 -11.16 -12.36 -23.70
N TYR A 126 -10.61 -12.58 -24.86
CA TYR A 126 -9.34 -13.28 -25.04
C TYR A 126 -8.15 -12.31 -25.07
N LEU A 127 -8.29 -11.19 -25.77
CA LEU A 127 -7.23 -10.19 -25.88
C LEU A 127 -6.83 -9.66 -24.49
N ASN A 128 -7.79 -9.42 -23.62
CA ASN A 128 -7.57 -8.90 -22.27
C ASN A 128 -6.93 -9.89 -21.28
N THR A 129 -6.69 -11.13 -21.69
CA THR A 129 -5.98 -12.13 -20.87
C THR A 129 -4.45 -11.95 -20.90
N ASN A 130 -3.93 -11.13 -21.81
CA ASN A 130 -2.50 -10.91 -21.96
C ASN A 130 -2.20 -9.42 -22.09
N PHE A 131 -1.21 -8.92 -21.37
CA PHE A 131 -0.85 -7.51 -21.32
C PHE A 131 -0.56 -6.89 -22.70
N TYR A 132 0.01 -7.63 -23.63
CA TYR A 132 0.34 -7.18 -24.98
C TYR A 132 -0.59 -7.75 -26.06
N ALA A 133 -1.73 -8.31 -25.70
CA ALA A 133 -2.65 -8.97 -26.63
C ALA A 133 -2.02 -10.10 -27.47
N GLN A 134 -0.94 -10.69 -27.01
CA GLN A 134 -0.23 -11.77 -27.71
C GLN A 134 -0.91 -13.11 -27.44
N VAL A 135 -2.16 -13.24 -27.89
CA VAL A 135 -3.00 -14.43 -27.72
C VAL A 135 -3.70 -14.77 -29.04
N THR A 136 -3.99 -16.06 -29.21
CA THR A 136 -4.82 -16.50 -30.31
C THR A 136 -6.29 -16.36 -29.92
N VAL A 137 -7.03 -15.50 -30.64
CA VAL A 137 -8.48 -15.39 -30.48
C VAL A 137 -9.14 -16.60 -31.13
N PRO A 138 -9.97 -17.35 -30.39
CA PRO A 138 -10.68 -18.52 -30.95
C PRO A 138 -11.62 -18.15 -32.10
N ALA A 139 -11.79 -19.02 -33.08
CA ALA A 139 -12.65 -18.77 -34.24
C ALA A 139 -14.13 -18.53 -33.87
N ILE A 140 -14.57 -18.93 -32.69
CA ILE A 140 -15.93 -18.67 -32.17
C ILE A 140 -16.13 -17.25 -31.72
N ALA A 141 -15.01 -16.50 -31.50
CA ALA A 141 -15.02 -15.11 -31.02
C ALA A 141 -14.90 -14.18 -32.23
N SER A 142 -15.93 -13.34 -32.40
CA SER A 142 -16.00 -12.33 -33.44
C SER A 142 -16.85 -11.17 -32.94
N SER A 143 -16.52 -9.95 -33.38
CA SER A 143 -17.29 -8.75 -33.05
C SER A 143 -18.72 -8.79 -33.58
N SER A 144 -18.97 -9.57 -34.64
CA SER A 144 -20.30 -9.77 -35.25
C SER A 144 -21.06 -10.98 -34.68
N ALA A 145 -20.43 -11.81 -33.85
CA ALA A 145 -21.08 -12.98 -33.28
C ALA A 145 -22.16 -12.59 -32.26
N PRO A 146 -23.33 -13.23 -32.25
CA PRO A 146 -24.30 -13.03 -31.18
C PRO A 146 -23.67 -13.32 -29.82
N PRO A 147 -23.87 -12.46 -28.81
CA PRO A 147 -23.26 -12.63 -27.49
C PRO A 147 -23.64 -13.98 -26.84
N LYS A 148 -22.66 -14.62 -26.21
CA LYS A 148 -22.86 -15.75 -25.32
C LYS A 148 -22.32 -15.36 -23.95
N TRP A 149 -23.24 -15.12 -23.02
CA TRP A 149 -22.93 -14.65 -21.68
C TRP A 149 -22.60 -15.80 -20.72
N GLU A 150 -21.52 -15.61 -19.95
CA GLU A 150 -21.14 -16.49 -18.85
C GLU A 150 -20.99 -15.65 -17.58
N VAL A 151 -21.56 -16.11 -16.47
CA VAL A 151 -21.49 -15.43 -15.17
C VAL A 151 -20.08 -15.53 -14.64
N VAL A 152 -19.50 -14.38 -14.28
CA VAL A 152 -18.15 -14.29 -13.73
C VAL A 152 -18.11 -13.76 -12.29
N ASP A 153 -19.11 -12.97 -11.88
CA ASP A 153 -19.21 -12.41 -10.54
C ASP A 153 -20.68 -12.15 -10.15
N ARG A 154 -20.96 -11.96 -8.84
CA ARG A 154 -22.31 -11.69 -8.30
C ARG A 154 -22.32 -10.57 -7.25
N THR A 155 -21.24 -9.79 -7.17
CA THR A 155 -21.06 -8.73 -6.17
C THR A 155 -21.45 -7.35 -6.67
N GLY A 156 -21.78 -7.23 -7.95
CA GLY A 156 -22.03 -5.96 -8.61
C GLY A 156 -20.76 -5.33 -9.17
N GLU A 157 -19.67 -6.08 -9.18
CA GLU A 157 -18.37 -5.62 -9.64
C GLU A 157 -17.94 -6.37 -10.91
N PHE A 158 -17.18 -5.69 -11.76
CA PHE A 158 -16.47 -6.30 -12.88
C PHE A 158 -15.10 -5.65 -13.02
N GLU A 159 -14.07 -6.47 -12.91
CA GLU A 159 -12.68 -6.08 -13.07
C GLU A 159 -12.13 -6.66 -14.38
N TRP A 160 -11.42 -5.85 -15.15
CA TRP A 160 -10.81 -6.33 -16.40
C TRP A 160 -9.56 -5.53 -16.75
N HIS A 161 -8.61 -6.21 -17.38
CA HIS A 161 -7.50 -5.60 -18.09
C HIS A 161 -8.00 -4.93 -19.36
N ASP A 162 -7.51 -3.72 -19.70
CA ASP A 162 -7.94 -2.98 -20.90
C ASP A 162 -6.79 -2.29 -21.60
N HIS A 163 -6.47 -2.74 -22.82
CA HIS A 163 -5.36 -2.22 -23.60
C HIS A 163 -5.49 -0.74 -23.98
N ARG A 164 -6.69 -0.17 -23.88
CA ARG A 164 -6.92 1.25 -24.18
C ARG A 164 -6.35 2.18 -23.11
N ILE A 165 -6.17 1.69 -21.89
CA ILE A 165 -5.79 2.52 -20.74
C ILE A 165 -4.30 2.50 -20.41
N HIS A 166 -3.49 1.63 -21.08
CA HIS A 166 -2.08 1.50 -20.82
C HIS A 166 -1.24 1.57 -22.09
N TRP A 167 0.09 1.68 -21.93
CA TRP A 167 1.03 1.68 -23.04
C TRP A 167 1.39 0.24 -23.45
N MET A 168 1.18 -0.08 -24.74
CA MET A 168 1.28 -1.42 -25.32
C MET A 168 2.70 -1.78 -25.81
N SER A 169 3.74 -1.11 -25.33
CA SER A 169 5.12 -1.38 -25.77
C SER A 169 6.08 -1.35 -24.58
N PRO A 170 7.09 -2.22 -24.55
CA PRO A 170 8.16 -2.15 -23.56
C PRO A 170 9.06 -0.92 -23.73
N VAL A 171 9.05 -0.30 -24.91
CA VAL A 171 9.81 0.92 -25.18
C VAL A 171 8.94 2.14 -24.89
N PRO A 172 9.41 3.10 -24.09
CA PRO A 172 8.67 4.33 -23.83
C PRO A 172 8.32 5.06 -25.13
N PRO A 173 7.15 5.73 -25.18
CA PRO A 173 6.74 6.47 -26.36
C PRO A 173 7.67 7.64 -26.65
N ALA A 174 7.80 8.01 -27.92
CA ALA A 174 8.68 9.12 -28.36
C ALA A 174 8.34 10.48 -27.74
N SER A 175 7.12 10.64 -27.21
CA SER A 175 6.72 11.84 -26.45
C SER A 175 7.45 11.98 -25.12
N VAL A 176 7.96 10.89 -24.54
CA VAL A 176 8.74 10.89 -23.28
C VAL A 176 10.19 11.22 -23.58
N LYS A 177 10.47 12.49 -23.80
CA LYS A 177 11.86 12.97 -24.03
C LYS A 177 12.68 13.06 -22.74
N ASN A 178 12.01 13.32 -21.62
CA ASN A 178 12.62 13.41 -20.32
C ASN A 178 11.85 12.51 -19.33
N LYS A 179 12.51 11.45 -18.87
CA LYS A 179 11.93 10.47 -17.93
C LYS A 179 11.67 11.02 -16.53
N THR A 180 12.25 12.17 -16.19
CA THR A 180 12.02 12.82 -14.89
C THR A 180 10.82 13.77 -14.90
N THR A 181 10.16 13.94 -16.04
CA THR A 181 9.03 14.87 -16.19
C THR A 181 7.76 14.10 -16.51
N ARG A 182 6.69 14.41 -15.74
CA ARG A 182 5.37 13.86 -16.03
C ARG A 182 4.91 14.30 -17.42
N THR A 183 4.60 13.34 -18.29
CA THR A 183 4.26 13.58 -19.69
C THR A 183 2.93 12.92 -20.03
N LEU A 184 2.01 13.66 -20.64
CA LEU A 184 0.77 13.07 -21.20
C LEU A 184 1.13 12.21 -22.40
N ILE A 185 0.71 10.96 -22.43
CA ILE A 185 0.92 10.02 -23.53
C ILE A 185 -0.26 10.09 -24.49
N PHE A 186 -1.46 9.79 -23.99
CA PHE A 186 -2.70 9.92 -24.78
C PHE A 186 -3.93 9.99 -23.87
N GLY A 187 -5.06 10.43 -24.45
CA GLY A 187 -6.39 10.26 -23.87
C GLY A 187 -7.03 8.98 -24.38
N TRP A 188 -7.84 8.34 -23.55
CA TRP A 188 -8.50 7.09 -23.87
C TRP A 188 -10.00 7.12 -23.56
N LYS A 189 -10.74 6.21 -24.20
CA LYS A 189 -12.17 6.00 -23.94
C LYS A 189 -12.52 4.53 -24.02
N VAL A 190 -13.33 4.08 -23.06
CA VAL A 190 -13.97 2.77 -23.05
C VAL A 190 -15.47 2.99 -23.18
N PRO A 191 -16.11 2.63 -24.31
CA PRO A 191 -17.54 2.79 -24.49
C PRO A 191 -18.33 1.94 -23.52
N ILE A 192 -19.37 2.53 -22.93
CA ILE A 192 -20.32 1.84 -22.05
C ILE A 192 -21.76 2.23 -22.40
N GLU A 193 -22.70 1.43 -21.92
CA GLU A 193 -24.13 1.72 -21.98
C GLU A 193 -24.77 1.46 -20.63
N VAL A 194 -25.52 2.40 -20.09
CA VAL A 194 -26.22 2.28 -18.81
C VAL A 194 -27.74 2.29 -19.08
N GLY A 195 -28.37 1.13 -18.97
CA GLY A 195 -29.72 0.92 -19.46
C GLY A 195 -29.79 1.07 -20.98
N SER A 196 -30.35 2.18 -21.48
CA SER A 196 -30.39 2.55 -22.90
C SER A 196 -29.53 3.77 -23.25
N SER A 197 -28.79 4.29 -22.25
CA SER A 197 -28.01 5.52 -22.42
C SER A 197 -26.56 5.17 -22.74
N LYS A 198 -26.13 5.45 -23.96
CA LYS A 198 -24.77 5.28 -24.44
C LYS A 198 -23.85 6.36 -23.88
N GLY A 199 -22.60 5.97 -23.59
CA GLY A 199 -21.56 6.87 -23.10
C GLY A 199 -20.19 6.22 -23.09
N ALA A 200 -19.32 6.72 -22.24
CA ALA A 200 -17.97 6.19 -22.12
C ALA A 200 -17.34 6.49 -20.74
N ILE A 201 -16.44 5.64 -20.33
CA ILE A 201 -15.40 5.94 -19.35
C ILE A 201 -14.28 6.62 -20.14
N SER A 202 -13.88 7.82 -19.71
CA SER A 202 -12.81 8.60 -20.35
C SER A 202 -11.67 8.80 -19.38
N GLY A 203 -10.45 8.82 -19.90
CA GLY A 203 -9.28 9.04 -19.09
C GLY A 203 -8.06 9.46 -19.88
N GLN A 204 -6.95 9.55 -19.19
CA GLN A 204 -5.66 9.97 -19.74
C GLN A 204 -4.56 9.10 -19.16
N LEU A 205 -3.64 8.65 -20.02
CA LEU A 205 -2.43 7.95 -19.65
C LEU A 205 -1.27 8.94 -19.59
N PHE A 206 -0.53 8.87 -18.49
CA PHE A 206 0.66 9.67 -18.29
C PHE A 206 1.88 8.78 -18.06
N TRP A 207 3.02 9.20 -18.61
CA TRP A 207 4.31 8.85 -18.05
C TRP A 207 4.49 9.60 -16.74
N THR A 208 4.89 8.90 -15.69
CA THR A 208 5.23 9.51 -14.39
C THR A 208 6.71 9.31 -14.13
N PRO A 209 7.43 10.32 -13.62
CA PRO A 209 8.78 10.10 -13.16
C PRO A 209 8.79 8.94 -12.17
N GLU A 210 9.78 8.09 -12.20
CA GLU A 210 10.04 7.17 -11.10
C GLU A 210 9.93 7.98 -9.81
N SER A 211 8.98 7.61 -8.95
CA SER A 211 8.94 8.20 -7.62
C SER A 211 10.30 7.95 -7.03
N SER A 212 11.02 9.02 -6.71
CA SER A 212 12.34 8.91 -6.10
C SER A 212 12.16 7.95 -4.92
N LYS A 213 12.69 6.74 -5.03
CA LYS A 213 12.75 5.78 -3.94
C LYS A 213 13.21 6.59 -2.76
N ALA A 214 12.46 6.59 -1.67
CA ALA A 214 12.83 7.40 -0.50
C ALA A 214 14.32 7.18 -0.33
N PRO A 215 15.16 8.24 -0.44
CA PRO A 215 16.58 8.05 -0.71
C PRO A 215 17.08 7.13 0.39
N LEU A 216 17.75 6.06 0.01
CA LEU A 216 18.31 5.06 0.94
C LEU A 216 18.99 5.74 2.14
N ALA A 217 19.48 6.96 1.90
CA ALA A 217 19.99 7.87 2.90
C ALA A 217 19.01 8.18 4.06
N ILE A 218 17.70 8.36 3.77
CA ILE A 218 16.70 8.61 4.83
C ILE A 218 16.49 7.36 5.69
N ILE A 219 16.46 6.19 5.06
CA ILE A 219 16.32 4.91 5.77
C ILE A 219 17.57 4.67 6.64
N ILE A 220 18.77 4.87 6.08
CA ILE A 220 20.04 4.76 6.80
C ILE A 220 20.08 5.75 7.95
N LEU A 221 19.71 7.01 7.72
CA LEU A 221 19.66 8.03 8.77
C LEU A 221 18.72 7.62 9.91
N GLY A 222 17.54 7.11 9.59
CA GLY A 222 16.61 6.59 10.59
C GLY A 222 17.21 5.47 11.44
N ILE A 223 17.89 4.51 10.82
CA ILE A 223 18.59 3.42 11.52
C ILE A 223 19.70 3.97 12.42
N VAL A 224 20.52 4.91 11.93
CA VAL A 224 21.60 5.53 12.70
C VAL A 224 21.06 6.26 13.93
N ILE A 225 19.95 7.01 13.79
CA ILE A 225 19.32 7.71 14.92
C ILE A 225 18.83 6.71 15.98
N VAL A 226 18.20 5.60 15.56
CA VAL A 226 17.73 4.55 16.48
C VAL A 226 18.90 3.90 17.22
N LEU A 227 19.98 3.54 16.50
CA LEU A 227 21.17 2.93 17.09
C LEU A 227 21.89 3.90 18.06
N ALA A 228 22.00 5.18 17.68
CA ALA A 228 22.57 6.21 18.55
C ALA A 228 21.74 6.39 19.83
N GLY A 229 20.40 6.40 19.71
CA GLY A 229 19.51 6.44 20.86
C GLY A 229 19.66 5.24 21.80
N LEU A 230 19.76 4.04 21.27
CA LEU A 230 20.01 2.83 22.05
C LEU A 230 21.38 2.87 22.74
N ALA A 231 22.43 3.26 22.02
CA ALA A 231 23.77 3.43 22.58
C ALA A 231 23.79 4.47 23.71
N PHE A 232 23.09 5.59 23.53
CA PHE A 232 22.94 6.60 24.57
C PHE A 232 22.23 6.10 25.82
N VAL A 233 21.15 5.34 25.67
CA VAL A 233 20.44 4.71 26.80
C VAL A 233 21.35 3.76 27.55
N VAL A 234 22.11 2.90 26.84
CA VAL A 234 23.07 1.98 27.44
C VAL A 234 24.18 2.74 28.17
N TYR A 235 24.71 3.81 27.56
CA TYR A 235 25.72 4.67 28.17
C TYR A 235 25.23 5.29 29.48
N VAL A 236 24.04 5.89 29.48
CA VAL A 236 23.44 6.50 30.68
C VAL A 236 23.20 5.45 31.77
N ARG A 237 22.72 4.25 31.43
CA ARG A 237 22.52 3.16 32.38
C ARG A 237 23.84 2.71 33.00
N ARG A 238 24.90 2.53 32.21
CA ARG A 238 26.25 2.14 32.71
C ARG A 238 26.85 3.22 33.62
N ARG A 239 26.70 4.51 33.24
CA ARG A 239 27.19 5.62 34.05
C ARG A 239 26.48 5.70 35.40
N ARG A 240 25.16 5.51 35.44
CA ARG A 240 24.35 5.47 36.68
C ARG A 240 24.72 4.25 37.57
N ALA A 241 24.93 3.09 36.97
CA ALA A 241 25.38 1.90 37.71
C ALA A 241 26.76 2.09 38.32
N GLY A 242 27.70 2.74 37.61
CA GLY A 242 29.04 3.03 38.13
C GLY A 242 29.05 4.07 39.28
N GLN A 243 28.09 4.98 39.32
CA GLN A 243 27.94 5.93 40.42
C GLN A 243 27.31 5.30 41.67
N ALA A 244 26.46 4.31 41.52
CA ALA A 244 25.86 3.59 42.64
C ALA A 244 26.88 2.72 43.44
N ILE A 245 28.03 2.38 42.83
CA ILE A 245 29.09 1.59 43.48
C ILE A 245 30.06 2.48 44.29
N ARG A 246 30.13 3.80 43.96
CA ARG A 246 30.84 4.77 44.79
C ARG A 246 29.87 5.36 45.79
N GLY A 247 29.61 4.63 46.86
CA GLY A 247 28.89 5.11 48.04
C GLY A 247 29.60 6.26 48.68
N PRO A 248 28.92 7.25 49.32
CA PRO A 248 29.53 8.26 50.13
C PRO A 248 29.97 7.64 51.46
N GLY A 249 31.24 7.24 51.53
CA GLY A 249 31.69 6.63 52.77
C GLY A 249 33.11 6.09 52.75
N ALA A 250 34.09 6.96 52.41
CA ALA A 250 35.49 6.65 52.77
C ALA A 250 36.23 8.00 52.92
N GLY A 251 36.21 8.54 54.09
CA GLY A 251 36.93 9.79 54.33
C GLY A 251 36.53 10.46 55.65
N ALA A 252 36.72 9.75 56.75
CA ALA A 252 36.87 10.36 58.03
C ALA A 252 37.38 9.25 58.99
N GLU A 253 38.64 8.97 58.94
CA GLU A 253 39.33 8.41 60.10
C GLU A 253 39.85 9.59 60.93
N ASP A 254 39.16 9.83 62.03
CA ASP A 254 39.64 10.64 63.14
C ASP A 254 40.92 10.05 63.69
N VAL A 255 41.98 10.85 63.62
CA VAL A 255 43.19 10.61 64.39
C VAL A 255 43.10 11.49 65.64
N ASP A 256 42.39 10.99 66.64
CA ASP A 256 42.53 11.44 68.02
C ASP A 256 43.51 10.50 68.74
N GLY A 257 44.51 11.06 69.34
CA GLY A 257 45.33 10.36 70.29
C GLY A 257 46.75 10.88 70.45
N ALA A 258 46.84 12.02 71.03
CA ALA A 258 48.11 12.38 71.67
C ALA A 258 47.93 12.43 73.18
N PRO A 259 48.66 11.63 73.96
CA PRO A 259 48.64 11.77 75.41
C PRO A 259 49.58 12.88 75.83
N SER A 260 49.06 13.78 76.64
CA SER A 260 49.83 14.69 77.45
C SER A 260 50.48 14.00 78.60
N GLU A 261 51.76 14.17 78.74
CA GLU A 261 52.47 14.05 80.04
C GLU A 261 53.44 15.18 80.16
N ALA A 262 53.23 16.03 80.99
CA ALA A 262 53.57 16.30 82.35
C ALA A 262 55.10 16.40 82.60
N TRP A 263 55.47 17.62 82.89
CA TRP A 263 56.32 18.10 84.01
C TRP A 263 56.48 19.59 83.86
#